data_ceb9b4b03bc579c63b1459d85d05ba59
#
_entry.id   ceb9b4b03bc579c63b1459d85d05ba59
#
_cell.length_a   1.000
_cell.length_b   1.000
_cell.length_c   1.000
_cell.angle_alpha   90.00
_cell.angle_beta   90.00
_cell.angle_gamma   90.00
#
_symmetry.space_group_name_H-M   'P 1'
#
loop_
_entity.id
_entity.type
_entity.pdbx_description
1 polymer ?
#
loop_
_entity_poly.entity_id
_entity_poly.type
_entity_poly.pdbx_seq_one_letter_code
_entity_poly.pdbx_strand_id
1 'polypeptide(L)'
;NNPAQFTNVPSNIYTIYQAENRDKAYIYGGEISTKFNFGTWFEQVDGLSATLALGYSEGKSKSSYSGDKYVDLDSVAPMKAIVGVAWDDPAKRYGTALTATFVKGKQATATNRESYSNSGSAITDASSDYMRVPGYGMLDWTAYWQVAKNVRLNGGVYNLTDSKKWSYLSRRNIETVTNQHANDKDSLL
;
A
#
# COMPACT_ATOMS: atom_id res chain seq x y z
N ASN A 1 -10.17 -4.72 30.32
CA ASN A 1 -10.45 -6.13 30.62
C ASN A 1 -10.32 -6.37 32.12
N ASN A 2 -11.33 -7.02 32.70
CA ASN A 2 -11.33 -7.33 34.13
C ASN A 2 -10.45 -8.57 34.36
N PRO A 3 -9.44 -8.55 35.26
CA PRO A 3 -8.64 -9.72 35.60
C PRO A 3 -9.47 -10.95 35.97
N ALA A 4 -10.65 -10.74 36.54
CA ALA A 4 -11.60 -11.81 36.89
C ALA A 4 -12.10 -12.61 35.67
N GLN A 5 -11.98 -12.10 34.45
CA GLN A 5 -12.35 -12.83 33.23
C GLN A 5 -11.40 -13.98 32.92
N PHE A 6 -10.21 -13.97 33.50
CA PHE A 6 -9.14 -14.92 33.18
C PHE A 6 -8.76 -15.81 34.36
N THR A 7 -9.63 -15.97 35.33
CA THR A 7 -9.38 -16.77 36.56
C THR A 7 -9.05 -18.26 36.30
N ASN A 8 -9.44 -18.79 35.15
CA ASN A 8 -9.20 -20.17 34.76
C ASN A 8 -8.05 -20.35 33.75
N VAL A 9 -7.25 -19.31 33.55
CA VAL A 9 -6.11 -19.40 32.64
C VAL A 9 -4.93 -20.04 33.37
N PRO A 10 -4.28 -21.06 32.78
CA PRO A 10 -3.09 -21.66 33.38
C PRO A 10 -2.00 -20.64 33.67
N SER A 11 -1.29 -20.80 34.78
CA SER A 11 -0.25 -19.86 35.24
C SER A 11 0.96 -19.72 34.31
N ASN A 12 1.10 -20.59 33.32
CA ASN A 12 2.16 -20.54 32.31
C ASN A 12 1.81 -19.70 31.08
N ILE A 13 0.61 -19.08 31.06
CA ILE A 13 0.24 -18.17 29.97
C ILE A 13 0.61 -16.74 30.35
N TYR A 14 1.55 -16.17 29.60
CA TYR A 14 2.09 -14.82 29.85
C TYR A 14 1.29 -13.73 29.14
N THR A 15 0.60 -14.03 28.05
CA THR A 15 -0.10 -13.03 27.24
C THR A 15 -1.36 -13.61 26.64
N ILE A 16 -2.44 -12.85 26.74
CA ILE A 16 -3.73 -13.18 26.11
C ILE A 16 -4.07 -12.02 25.18
N TYR A 17 -4.28 -12.31 23.91
CA TYR A 17 -4.77 -11.35 22.93
C TYR A 17 -6.26 -11.55 22.72
N GLN A 18 -7.00 -10.46 22.77
CA GLN A 18 -8.41 -10.42 22.43
C GLN A 18 -8.63 -9.40 21.33
N ALA A 19 -9.29 -9.82 20.25
CA ALA A 19 -9.72 -8.89 19.22
C ALA A 19 -10.95 -8.11 19.68
N GLU A 20 -10.90 -6.80 19.60
CA GLU A 20 -12.01 -5.92 19.92
C GLU A 20 -12.31 -4.99 18.74
N ASN A 21 -13.60 -4.71 18.54
CA ASN A 21 -14.00 -3.75 17.51
C ASN A 21 -13.66 -2.33 17.96
N ARG A 22 -13.20 -1.52 17.03
CA ARG A 22 -13.05 -0.08 17.25
C ARG A 22 -14.41 0.59 17.33
N ASP A 23 -14.54 1.58 18.23
CA ASP A 23 -15.78 2.33 18.41
C ASP A 23 -16.14 3.15 17.16
N LYS A 24 -15.15 3.85 16.64
CA LYS A 24 -15.32 4.71 15.46
C LYS A 24 -14.16 4.52 14.48
N ALA A 25 -14.52 4.44 13.21
CA ALA A 25 -13.56 4.45 12.12
C ALA A 25 -14.15 5.20 10.93
N TYR A 26 -13.29 5.90 10.20
CA TYR A 26 -13.64 6.51 8.94
C TYR A 26 -12.49 6.40 7.95
N ILE A 27 -12.84 6.32 6.68
CA ILE A 27 -11.90 6.35 5.56
C ILE A 27 -12.40 7.41 4.60
N TYR A 28 -11.51 8.22 4.10
CA TYR A 28 -11.77 9.16 3.01
C TYR A 28 -10.65 9.09 1.98
N GLY A 29 -10.94 9.52 0.78
CA GLY A 29 -9.97 9.51 -0.29
C GLY A 29 -10.57 10.00 -1.60
N GLY A 30 -9.77 9.96 -2.61
CA GLY A 30 -10.16 10.34 -3.96
C GLY A 30 -9.24 9.70 -4.99
N GLU A 31 -9.80 9.52 -6.17
CA GLU A 31 -9.08 9.02 -7.32
C GLU A 31 -9.30 9.97 -8.49
N ILE A 32 -8.26 10.20 -9.25
CA ILE A 32 -8.32 10.90 -10.51
C ILE A 32 -7.60 10.06 -11.57
N SER A 33 -8.22 9.92 -12.73
CA SER A 33 -7.59 9.28 -13.88
C SER A 33 -7.92 10.07 -15.13
N THR A 34 -6.92 10.36 -15.92
CA THR A 34 -7.09 11.10 -17.16
C THR A 34 -6.15 10.57 -18.24
N LYS A 35 -6.61 10.65 -19.48
CA LYS A 35 -5.82 10.35 -20.67
C LYS A 35 -5.94 11.53 -21.64
N PHE A 36 -4.78 12.06 -22.05
CA PHE A 36 -4.67 13.11 -23.04
C PHE A 36 -4.22 12.49 -24.36
N ASN A 37 -4.96 12.73 -25.42
CA ASN A 37 -4.61 12.37 -26.79
C ASN A 37 -4.13 13.63 -27.51
N PHE A 38 -2.83 13.72 -27.71
CA PHE A 38 -2.22 14.95 -28.28
C PHE A 38 -2.57 15.18 -29.74
N GLY A 39 -2.77 14.12 -30.52
CA GLY A 39 -3.21 14.22 -31.92
C GLY A 39 -4.55 14.95 -32.11
N THR A 40 -5.38 15.04 -31.08
CA THR A 40 -6.61 15.84 -31.12
C THR A 40 -6.33 17.33 -31.32
N TRP A 41 -5.17 17.81 -30.86
CA TRP A 41 -4.81 19.23 -30.90
C TRP A 41 -3.66 19.53 -31.87
N PHE A 42 -2.81 18.53 -32.13
CA PHE A 42 -1.63 18.66 -32.97
C PHE A 42 -1.49 17.44 -33.89
N GLU A 43 -1.83 17.60 -35.16
CA GLU A 43 -1.76 16.51 -36.15
C GLU A 43 -0.36 15.88 -36.27
N GLN A 44 0.69 16.67 -36.00
CA GLN A 44 2.09 16.21 -36.09
C GLN A 44 2.43 15.12 -35.07
N VAL A 45 1.66 15.00 -34.01
CA VAL A 45 1.85 14.02 -32.92
C VAL A 45 0.67 13.07 -32.79
N ASP A 46 -0.01 12.81 -33.92
CA ASP A 46 -1.11 11.83 -33.95
C ASP A 46 -0.61 10.46 -33.46
N GLY A 47 -1.47 9.81 -32.67
CA GLY A 47 -1.12 8.57 -31.97
C GLY A 47 -0.44 8.75 -30.61
N LEU A 48 0.11 9.95 -30.29
CA LEU A 48 0.71 10.21 -28.98
C LEU A 48 -0.35 10.45 -27.92
N SER A 49 -0.20 9.79 -26.79
CA SER A 49 -1.07 9.98 -25.62
C SER A 49 -0.27 9.96 -24.32
N ALA A 50 -0.78 10.66 -23.31
CA ALA A 50 -0.29 10.59 -21.94
C ALA A 50 -1.42 10.19 -20.99
N THR A 51 -1.10 9.39 -20.00
CA THR A 51 -2.02 8.96 -18.95
C THR A 51 -1.48 9.42 -17.59
N LEU A 52 -2.38 9.92 -16.76
CA LEU A 52 -2.11 10.23 -15.36
C LEU A 52 -3.22 9.58 -14.54
N ALA A 53 -2.84 8.80 -13.54
CA ALA A 53 -3.76 8.30 -12.51
C ALA A 53 -3.15 8.53 -11.13
N LEU A 54 -3.97 9.00 -10.20
CA LEU A 54 -3.58 9.26 -8.81
C LEU A 54 -4.69 8.73 -7.91
N GLY A 55 -4.31 7.85 -6.98
CA GLY A 55 -5.19 7.36 -5.92
C GLY A 55 -4.63 7.73 -4.55
N TYR A 56 -5.47 8.33 -3.73
CA TYR A 56 -5.17 8.69 -2.36
C TYR A 56 -6.30 8.25 -1.45
N SER A 57 -5.95 7.60 -0.36
CA SER A 57 -6.88 7.30 0.72
C SER A 57 -6.21 7.42 2.08
N GLU A 58 -6.98 7.83 3.06
CA GLU A 58 -6.58 7.91 4.46
C GLU A 58 -7.71 7.39 5.33
N GLY A 59 -7.36 6.70 6.40
CA GLY A 59 -8.33 6.20 7.36
C GLY A 59 -7.84 6.40 8.77
N LYS A 60 -8.78 6.65 9.68
CA LYS A 60 -8.50 6.78 11.11
C LYS A 60 -9.52 6.00 11.91
N SER A 61 -9.09 5.48 13.04
CA SER A 61 -9.96 4.79 13.98
C SER A 61 -9.67 5.21 15.41
N LYS A 62 -10.68 5.09 16.24
CA LYS A 62 -10.62 5.36 17.67
C LYS A 62 -11.20 4.19 18.45
N SER A 63 -10.60 3.84 19.58
CA SER A 63 -11.16 2.84 20.48
C SER A 63 -12.33 3.42 21.29
N SER A 64 -13.08 2.55 21.99
CA SER A 64 -14.15 2.94 22.91
C SER A 64 -13.65 3.49 24.25
N TYR A 65 -12.34 3.41 24.50
CA TYR A 65 -11.78 3.87 25.78
C TYR A 65 -11.71 5.39 25.87
N SER A 66 -12.05 5.90 27.03
CA SER A 66 -12.01 7.34 27.31
C SER A 66 -10.56 7.84 27.25
N GLY A 67 -10.37 8.99 26.59
CA GLY A 67 -9.05 9.61 26.43
C GLY A 67 -8.26 9.18 25.21
N ASP A 68 -8.67 8.10 24.52
CA ASP A 68 -7.99 7.68 23.30
C ASP A 68 -8.17 8.66 22.15
N LYS A 69 -7.12 8.82 21.38
CA LYS A 69 -7.11 9.64 20.17
C LYS A 69 -7.37 8.78 18.92
N TYR A 70 -7.72 9.44 17.84
CA TYR A 70 -7.74 8.80 16.54
C TYR A 70 -6.32 8.43 16.11
N VAL A 71 -6.16 7.18 15.68
CA VAL A 71 -4.93 6.64 15.10
C VAL A 71 -5.16 6.24 13.66
N ASP A 72 -4.11 6.25 12.86
CA ASP A 72 -4.21 5.87 11.46
C ASP A 72 -4.59 4.40 11.31
N LEU A 73 -5.48 4.13 10.36
CA LEU A 73 -5.80 2.76 9.96
C LEU A 73 -4.66 2.17 9.13
N ASP A 74 -4.09 1.11 9.65
CA ASP A 74 -3.00 0.37 9.00
C ASP A 74 -3.45 -0.43 7.78
N SER A 75 -4.76 -0.72 7.67
CA SER A 75 -5.35 -1.43 6.53
C SER A 75 -5.50 -0.58 5.27
N VAL A 76 -5.33 0.74 5.36
CA VAL A 76 -5.44 1.66 4.22
C VAL A 76 -4.15 1.69 3.43
N ALA A 77 -4.23 1.41 2.13
CA ALA A 77 -3.08 1.40 1.23
C ALA A 77 -2.45 2.80 1.08
N PRO A 78 -1.13 2.88 0.87
CA PRO A 78 -0.46 4.16 0.61
C PRO A 78 -0.87 4.75 -0.74
N MET A 79 -0.69 6.07 -0.88
CA MET A 79 -0.91 6.80 -2.12
C MET A 79 -0.14 6.18 -3.29
N LYS A 80 -0.80 6.09 -4.43
CA LYS A 80 -0.24 5.56 -5.68
C LYS A 80 -0.47 6.54 -6.82
N ALA A 81 0.58 6.75 -7.61
CA ALA A 81 0.50 7.52 -8.84
C ALA A 81 1.00 6.69 -10.02
N ILE A 82 0.36 6.84 -11.17
CA ILE A 82 0.76 6.22 -12.43
C ILE A 82 0.84 7.31 -13.48
N VAL A 83 1.96 7.36 -14.19
CA VAL A 83 2.18 8.25 -15.32
C VAL A 83 2.60 7.42 -16.52
N GLY A 84 1.92 7.58 -17.63
CA GLY A 84 2.21 6.84 -18.85
C GLY A 84 2.32 7.75 -20.06
N VAL A 85 3.19 7.39 -20.99
CA VAL A 85 3.26 7.95 -22.33
C VAL A 85 3.15 6.80 -23.31
N ALA A 86 2.29 6.91 -24.29
CA ALA A 86 2.11 5.89 -25.31
C ALA A 86 2.02 6.54 -26.69
N TRP A 87 2.54 5.82 -27.66
CA TRP A 87 2.34 6.13 -29.06
C TRP A 87 1.77 4.94 -29.79
N ASP A 88 0.69 5.17 -30.52
CA ASP A 88 0.04 4.20 -31.37
C ASP A 88 0.11 4.67 -32.82
N ASP A 89 0.56 3.82 -33.72
CA ASP A 89 0.46 4.09 -35.16
C ASP A 89 -1.02 4.43 -35.51
N PRO A 90 -1.27 5.52 -36.24
CA PRO A 90 -2.66 5.90 -36.60
C PRO A 90 -3.43 4.78 -37.30
N ALA A 91 -2.76 3.93 -38.07
CA ALA A 91 -3.36 2.74 -38.67
C ALA A 91 -3.39 1.53 -37.69
N LYS A 92 -2.99 1.70 -36.42
CA LYS A 92 -2.98 0.67 -35.36
C LYS A 92 -2.21 -0.60 -35.69
N ARG A 93 -1.18 -0.48 -36.50
CA ARG A 93 -0.32 -1.61 -36.88
C ARG A 93 0.68 -1.97 -35.77
N TYR A 94 1.13 -0.98 -35.02
CA TYR A 94 2.05 -1.15 -33.89
C TYR A 94 1.90 0.01 -32.92
N GLY A 95 2.35 -0.21 -31.71
CA GLY A 95 2.36 0.82 -30.69
C GLY A 95 3.26 0.46 -29.54
N THR A 96 3.62 1.48 -28.76
CA THR A 96 4.49 1.33 -27.60
C THR A 96 4.04 2.24 -26.47
N ALA A 97 4.29 1.81 -25.24
CA ALA A 97 3.99 2.58 -24.05
C ALA A 97 5.10 2.44 -23.01
N LEU A 98 5.38 3.53 -22.34
CA LEU A 98 6.23 3.61 -21.17
C LEU A 98 5.37 4.07 -19.99
N THR A 99 5.35 3.30 -18.91
CA THR A 99 4.51 3.56 -17.75
C THR A 99 5.35 3.57 -16.49
N ALA A 100 5.32 4.68 -15.76
CA ALA A 100 5.93 4.81 -14.44
C ALA A 100 4.86 4.67 -13.36
N THR A 101 5.12 3.81 -12.37
CA THR A 101 4.27 3.62 -11.18
C THR A 101 5.05 4.06 -9.96
N PHE A 102 4.45 4.93 -9.15
CA PHE A 102 5.01 5.42 -7.88
C PHE A 102 4.08 5.05 -6.73
N VAL A 103 4.64 4.48 -5.67
CA VAL A 103 3.91 4.16 -4.44
C VAL A 103 4.62 4.81 -3.27
N LYS A 104 3.88 5.56 -2.46
CA LYS A 104 4.41 6.23 -1.27
C LYS A 104 4.73 5.22 -0.18
N GLY A 105 5.85 5.41 0.52
CA GLY A 105 6.15 4.63 1.73
C GLY A 105 5.18 4.95 2.86
N LYS A 106 4.88 3.95 3.68
CA LYS A 106 3.99 4.07 4.83
C LYS A 106 4.48 3.21 5.99
N GLN A 107 4.23 3.67 7.20
CA GLN A 107 4.44 2.92 8.43
C GLN A 107 3.08 2.64 9.06
N ALA A 108 2.85 1.39 9.48
CA ALA A 108 1.64 1.05 10.21
C ALA A 108 1.68 1.64 11.62
N THR A 109 0.51 1.95 12.15
CA THR A 109 0.36 2.38 13.53
C THR A 109 -0.01 1.18 14.39
N ALA A 110 0.68 0.98 15.51
CA ALA A 110 0.29 -0.04 16.46
C ALA A 110 -1.10 0.23 17.03
N THR A 111 -1.91 -0.81 17.05
CA THR A 111 -3.28 -0.74 17.57
C THR A 111 -3.49 -1.68 18.76
N ASN A 112 -2.41 -2.33 19.22
CA ASN A 112 -2.45 -3.17 20.40
C ASN A 112 -2.56 -2.29 21.65
N ARG A 113 -3.38 -2.73 22.58
CA ARG A 113 -3.55 -2.08 23.86
C ARG A 113 -3.21 -3.06 24.97
N GLU A 114 -2.33 -2.66 25.86
CA GLU A 114 -2.05 -3.43 27.05
C GLU A 114 -3.16 -3.18 28.08
N SER A 115 -3.99 -4.19 28.30
CA SER A 115 -5.19 -4.06 29.13
C SER A 115 -4.96 -4.36 30.60
N TYR A 116 -3.81 -4.91 30.96
CA TYR A 116 -3.50 -5.31 32.32
C TYR A 116 -2.01 -5.58 32.52
N SER A 117 -1.44 -5.05 33.57
CA SER A 117 -0.18 -5.53 34.12
C SER A 117 -0.41 -6.20 35.47
N ASN A 118 0.40 -7.20 35.83
CA ASN A 118 0.39 -7.85 37.12
C ASN A 118 0.56 -6.89 38.32
N SER A 119 0.96 -5.65 38.07
CA SER A 119 1.11 -4.59 39.05
C SER A 119 -0.10 -3.71 39.22
N GLY A 120 -1.21 -3.98 38.52
CA GLY A 120 -2.42 -3.17 38.58
C GLY A 120 -2.28 -1.79 37.95
N SER A 121 -1.32 -1.60 37.07
CA SER A 121 -1.10 -0.33 36.37
C SER A 121 -2.26 -0.01 35.43
N ALA A 122 -2.47 1.27 35.17
CA ALA A 122 -3.47 1.74 34.22
C ALA A 122 -3.24 1.15 32.82
N ILE A 123 -4.33 0.94 32.09
CA ILE A 123 -4.30 0.53 30.70
C ILE A 123 -3.56 1.59 29.89
N THR A 124 -2.50 1.18 29.21
CA THR A 124 -1.74 2.05 28.33
C THR A 124 -1.80 1.50 26.91
N ASP A 125 -1.75 2.39 25.91
CA ASP A 125 -1.55 1.94 24.55
C ASP A 125 -0.13 1.37 24.40
N ALA A 126 -0.04 0.10 24.04
CA ALA A 126 1.21 -0.47 23.64
C ALA A 126 1.61 0.15 22.29
N SER A 127 2.70 0.87 22.27
CA SER A 127 3.32 1.34 21.05
C SER A 127 4.32 0.29 20.58
N SER A 128 3.96 -0.49 19.57
CA SER A 128 4.94 -1.28 18.83
C SER A 128 5.44 -0.44 17.66
N ASP A 129 6.74 -0.30 17.54
CA ASP A 129 7.33 0.34 16.37
C ASP A 129 7.36 -0.66 15.22
N TYR A 130 6.41 -0.51 14.33
CA TYR A 130 6.41 -1.28 13.09
C TYR A 130 7.42 -0.72 12.10
N MET A 131 8.01 -1.61 11.33
CA MET A 131 8.94 -1.23 10.28
C MET A 131 8.24 -0.36 9.24
N ARG A 132 8.88 0.75 8.87
CA ARG A 132 8.42 1.56 7.75
C ARG A 132 8.61 0.80 6.45
N VAL A 133 7.52 0.51 5.76
CA VAL A 133 7.57 -0.01 4.39
C VAL A 133 7.93 1.12 3.44
N PRO A 134 9.09 1.05 2.76
CA PRO A 134 9.51 2.12 1.86
C PRO A 134 8.60 2.23 0.64
N GLY A 135 8.52 3.42 0.10
CA GLY A 135 7.93 3.65 -1.21
C GLY A 135 8.85 3.14 -2.33
N TYR A 136 8.28 2.98 -3.50
CA TYR A 136 9.03 2.57 -4.68
C TYR A 136 8.51 3.24 -5.94
N GLY A 137 9.35 3.26 -6.96
CA GLY A 137 9.00 3.65 -8.32
C GLY A 137 9.43 2.57 -9.29
N MET A 138 8.56 2.20 -10.22
CA MET A 138 8.84 1.23 -11.27
C MET A 138 8.58 1.84 -12.62
N LEU A 139 9.35 1.42 -13.62
CA LEU A 139 9.18 1.79 -15.01
C LEU A 139 8.96 0.52 -15.83
N ASP A 140 7.86 0.48 -16.57
CA ASP A 140 7.47 -0.61 -17.43
C ASP A 140 7.42 -0.15 -18.88
N TRP A 141 7.91 -0.97 -19.79
CA TRP A 141 7.80 -0.76 -21.22
C TRP A 141 6.99 -1.87 -21.85
N THR A 142 6.04 -1.51 -22.71
CA THR A 142 5.23 -2.44 -23.47
C THR A 142 5.15 -2.04 -24.93
N ALA A 143 4.98 -3.00 -25.81
CA ALA A 143 4.76 -2.77 -27.22
C ALA A 143 3.83 -3.82 -27.81
N TYR A 144 3.19 -3.48 -28.91
CA TYR A 144 2.43 -4.43 -29.70
C TYR A 144 2.70 -4.26 -31.18
N TRP A 145 2.45 -5.36 -31.91
CA TRP A 145 2.51 -5.40 -33.37
C TRP A 145 1.37 -6.23 -33.94
N GLN A 146 0.57 -5.60 -34.80
CA GLN A 146 -0.51 -6.25 -35.54
C GLN A 146 0.08 -6.89 -36.79
N VAL A 147 0.45 -8.16 -36.67
CA VAL A 147 1.13 -8.94 -37.75
C VAL A 147 0.18 -9.23 -38.90
N ALA A 148 -1.09 -9.51 -38.58
CA ALA A 148 -2.13 -9.79 -39.55
C ALA A 148 -3.48 -9.29 -39.00
N LYS A 149 -4.51 -9.26 -39.85
CA LYS A 149 -5.85 -8.76 -39.47
C LYS A 149 -6.37 -9.33 -38.15
N ASN A 150 -6.08 -10.60 -37.87
CA ASN A 150 -6.56 -11.31 -36.68
C ASN A 150 -5.42 -11.78 -35.75
N VAL A 151 -4.17 -11.32 -35.96
CA VAL A 151 -3.01 -11.73 -35.16
C VAL A 151 -2.28 -10.52 -34.65
N ARG A 152 -2.24 -10.39 -33.33
CA ARG A 152 -1.52 -9.33 -32.62
C ARG A 152 -0.51 -9.96 -31.68
N LEU A 153 0.74 -9.55 -31.77
CA LEU A 153 1.79 -9.86 -30.83
C LEU A 153 1.90 -8.74 -29.81
N ASN A 154 2.05 -9.10 -28.54
CA ASN A 154 2.29 -8.15 -27.46
C ASN A 154 3.52 -8.61 -26.71
N GLY A 155 4.35 -7.66 -26.30
CA GLY A 155 5.53 -7.90 -25.49
C GLY A 155 5.80 -6.71 -24.57
N GLY A 156 6.65 -6.94 -23.56
CA GLY A 156 7.04 -5.89 -22.65
C GLY A 156 8.17 -6.31 -21.75
N VAL A 157 8.81 -5.30 -21.19
CA VAL A 157 9.80 -5.45 -20.12
C VAL A 157 9.28 -4.67 -18.93
N TYR A 158 9.14 -5.37 -17.81
CA TYR A 158 8.61 -4.81 -16.59
C TYR A 158 9.74 -4.52 -15.62
N ASN A 159 9.55 -3.49 -14.82
CA ASN A 159 10.51 -3.04 -13.81
C ASN A 159 11.91 -2.76 -14.41
N LEU A 160 11.96 -1.95 -15.47
CA LEU A 160 13.21 -1.52 -16.11
C LEU A 160 14.21 -0.86 -15.15
N THR A 161 13.73 -0.32 -14.04
CA THR A 161 14.54 0.33 -13.01
C THR A 161 15.15 -0.64 -12.01
N ASP A 162 14.84 -1.94 -12.12
CA ASP A 162 15.20 -2.97 -11.11
C ASP A 162 14.87 -2.54 -9.69
N SER A 163 13.70 -1.91 -9.54
CA SER A 163 13.26 -1.35 -8.27
C SER A 163 12.73 -2.44 -7.36
N LYS A 164 13.24 -2.52 -6.14
CA LYS A 164 12.70 -3.42 -5.12
C LYS A 164 11.35 -2.88 -4.64
N LYS A 165 10.30 -3.69 -4.80
CA LYS A 165 8.95 -3.33 -4.36
C LYS A 165 8.53 -4.14 -3.16
N TRP A 166 7.98 -3.47 -2.17
CA TRP A 166 7.39 -4.11 -1.01
C TRP A 166 5.91 -3.75 -0.89
N SER A 167 5.07 -4.78 -0.79
CA SER A 167 3.66 -4.55 -0.54
C SER A 167 3.46 -4.08 0.90
N TYR A 168 2.98 -2.86 1.07
CA TYR A 168 2.65 -2.33 2.39
C TYR A 168 1.68 -3.25 3.14
N LEU A 169 0.61 -3.69 2.51
CA LEU A 169 -0.40 -4.53 3.16
C LEU A 169 0.14 -5.88 3.64
N SER A 170 1.17 -6.41 2.98
CA SER A 170 1.80 -7.68 3.38
C SER A 170 2.86 -7.51 4.47
N ARG A 171 3.44 -6.32 4.61
CA ARG A 171 4.60 -6.07 5.47
C ARG A 171 4.34 -5.11 6.64
N ARG A 172 3.15 -4.53 6.71
CA ARG A 172 2.81 -3.51 7.70
C ARG A 172 2.93 -3.93 9.16
N ASN A 173 2.84 -5.22 9.45
CA ASN A 173 2.86 -5.75 10.82
C ASN A 173 4.23 -6.30 11.25
N ILE A 174 5.30 -5.98 10.53
CA ILE A 174 6.65 -6.40 10.91
C ILE A 174 7.17 -5.41 11.96
N GLU A 175 7.44 -5.91 13.15
CA GLU A 175 8.01 -5.14 14.25
C GLU A 175 9.52 -4.97 14.09
N THR A 176 10.03 -3.77 14.35
CA THR A 176 11.45 -3.45 14.21
C THR A 176 12.31 -4.03 15.34
N VAL A 177 11.72 -4.27 16.50
CA VAL A 177 12.45 -4.59 17.74
C VAL A 177 12.69 -6.08 17.92
N THR A 178 11.83 -6.94 17.40
CA THR A 178 11.85 -8.38 17.68
C THR A 178 12.31 -9.26 16.54
N ASN A 179 12.45 -8.71 15.35
CA ASN A 179 12.75 -9.51 14.17
C ASN A 179 13.99 -8.97 13.43
N GLN A 180 15.14 -9.57 13.71
CA GLN A 180 16.38 -9.22 13.00
C GLN A 180 16.26 -9.42 11.48
N HIS A 181 15.45 -10.37 11.03
CA HIS A 181 15.18 -10.59 9.63
C HIS A 181 14.35 -9.47 9.00
N ALA A 182 13.57 -8.71 9.79
CA ALA A 182 12.82 -7.57 9.29
C ALA A 182 13.74 -6.42 8.84
N ASN A 183 14.93 -6.35 9.38
CA ASN A 183 15.95 -5.38 8.99
C ASN A 183 16.79 -5.82 7.80
N ASP A 184 16.72 -7.10 7.44
CA ASP A 184 17.35 -7.62 6.24
C ASP A 184 16.49 -7.33 5.02
N LYS A 185 16.99 -6.49 4.13
CA LYS A 185 16.28 -6.12 2.89
C LYS A 185 16.00 -7.33 2.00
N ASP A 186 16.80 -8.35 2.09
CA ASP A 186 16.67 -9.56 1.29
C ASP A 186 15.58 -10.49 1.84
N SER A 187 15.26 -10.41 3.12
CA SER A 187 14.13 -11.15 3.71
C SER A 187 12.76 -10.57 3.38
N LEU A 188 12.72 -9.38 2.80
CA LEU A 188 11.48 -8.69 2.41
C LEU A 188 11.07 -8.97 0.96
N LEU A 189 11.84 -9.76 0.24
CA LEU A 189 11.55 -10.22 -1.11
C LEU A 189 10.75 -11.54 -1.07
#